data_e363652d50c78807b4e4b89852757da9
#
_entry.id   e363652d50c78807b4e4b89852757da9
#
_cell.length_a   1.000
_cell.length_b   1.000
_cell.length_c   1.000
_cell.angle_alpha   90.00
_cell.angle_beta   90.00
_cell.angle_gamma   90.00
#
_symmetry.space_group_name_H-M   'P 1'
#
loop_
_entity.id
_entity.type
_entity.pdbx_description
1 polymer ?
#
loop_
_entity_poly.entity_id
_entity_poly.type
_entity_poly.pdbx_seq_one_letter_code
_entity_poly.pdbx_strand_id
1 'polypeptide(L)'
;MSDFDLVIRGGTAVTATDIGPFDIGVAGGVITAIGAGLPRGAQEVDAQGLLVLPGGVDTHVHLDQPFSSGADIADGFDTGTASAVAGGTTTVVCHAPQSRGGSLAGAVATYAEKAKQARIDHAFHLLVNDPTPE
;
A
#
# COMPACT_ATOMS: atom_id res chain seq x y z
N MET A 1 -18.23 25.16 -0.78
CA MET A 1 -17.07 24.23 -0.83
C MET A 1 -17.64 22.85 -0.93
N SER A 2 -17.02 21.95 -1.68
CA SER A 2 -17.46 20.56 -1.76
C SER A 2 -17.12 19.85 -0.46
N ASP A 3 -18.02 18.98 0.02
CA ASP A 3 -17.79 18.16 1.22
C ASP A 3 -16.77 17.04 0.99
N PHE A 4 -16.44 16.75 -0.29
CA PHE A 4 -15.51 15.70 -0.70
C PHE A 4 -14.44 16.26 -1.64
N ASP A 5 -13.20 15.79 -1.45
CA ASP A 5 -12.09 16.05 -2.38
C ASP A 5 -12.25 15.21 -3.65
N LEU A 6 -12.74 13.97 -3.49
CA LEU A 6 -12.97 13.02 -4.57
C LEU A 6 -14.27 12.26 -4.32
N VAL A 7 -15.04 12.03 -5.40
CA VAL A 7 -16.15 11.07 -5.40
C VAL A 7 -15.97 10.08 -6.55
N ILE A 8 -16.04 8.78 -6.25
CA ILE A 8 -16.06 7.70 -7.24
C ILE A 8 -17.52 7.31 -7.43
N ARG A 9 -18.02 7.33 -8.69
CA ARG A 9 -19.42 7.13 -9.02
C ARG A 9 -19.68 5.99 -9.99
N GLY A 10 -20.90 5.46 -9.88
CA GLY A 10 -21.49 4.59 -10.91
C GLY A 10 -20.88 3.19 -10.98
N GLY A 11 -19.91 2.89 -10.13
CA GLY A 11 -19.30 1.57 -10.03
C GLY A 11 -20.08 0.61 -9.13
N THR A 12 -19.68 -0.66 -9.15
CA THR A 12 -20.10 -1.62 -8.13
C THR A 12 -19.04 -1.67 -7.06
N ALA A 13 -19.31 -1.03 -5.92
CA ALA A 13 -18.39 -1.03 -4.79
C ALA A 13 -18.47 -2.35 -4.00
N VAL A 14 -17.33 -2.88 -3.66
CA VAL A 14 -17.18 -4.08 -2.83
C VAL A 14 -16.53 -3.67 -1.52
N THR A 15 -17.23 -3.87 -0.43
CA THR A 15 -16.74 -3.61 0.93
C THR A 15 -16.57 -4.93 1.68
N ALA A 16 -16.12 -4.87 2.93
CA ALA A 16 -16.02 -6.06 3.78
C ALA A 16 -17.38 -6.73 4.08
N THR A 17 -18.48 -5.98 3.97
CA THR A 17 -19.83 -6.45 4.35
C THR A 17 -20.82 -6.46 3.19
N ASP A 18 -20.62 -5.60 2.19
CA ASP A 18 -21.62 -5.35 1.15
C ASP A 18 -21.00 -5.26 -0.24
N ILE A 19 -21.83 -5.59 -1.24
CA ILE A 19 -21.54 -5.37 -2.66
C ILE A 19 -22.75 -4.64 -3.26
N GLY A 20 -22.53 -3.51 -3.90
CA GLY A 20 -23.63 -2.75 -4.48
C GLY A 20 -23.22 -1.50 -5.27
N PRO A 21 -24.22 -0.85 -5.89
CA PRO A 21 -24.01 0.36 -6.68
C PRO A 21 -23.87 1.58 -5.76
N PHE A 22 -22.75 1.68 -5.06
CA PHE A 22 -22.48 2.76 -4.13
C PHE A 22 -21.46 3.74 -4.72
N ASP A 23 -21.69 5.02 -4.47
CA ASP A 23 -20.68 6.05 -4.62
C ASP A 23 -19.75 6.03 -3.40
N ILE A 24 -18.51 6.43 -3.59
CA ILE A 24 -17.50 6.53 -2.52
C ILE A 24 -17.01 7.96 -2.43
N GLY A 25 -17.22 8.59 -1.28
CA GLY A 25 -16.78 9.95 -0.98
C GLY A 25 -15.51 9.95 -0.13
N VAL A 26 -14.50 10.69 -0.58
CA VAL A 26 -13.21 10.85 0.09
C VAL A 26 -13.01 12.30 0.50
N ALA A 27 -12.62 12.53 1.74
CA ALA A 27 -12.21 13.84 2.24
C ALA A 27 -10.95 13.71 3.09
N GLY A 28 -9.94 14.57 2.84
CA GLY A 28 -8.66 14.53 3.54
C GLY A 28 -7.90 13.22 3.38
N GLY A 29 -8.05 12.54 2.22
CA GLY A 29 -7.41 11.25 1.95
C GLY A 29 -8.09 10.03 2.63
N VAL A 30 -9.25 10.22 3.27
CA VAL A 30 -9.99 9.18 3.97
C VAL A 30 -11.36 8.97 3.32
N ILE A 31 -11.79 7.72 3.19
CA ILE A 31 -13.19 7.41 2.81
C ILE A 31 -14.09 7.82 3.97
N THR A 32 -14.93 8.84 3.74
CA THR A 32 -15.84 9.40 4.76
C THR A 32 -17.31 9.06 4.51
N ALA A 33 -17.64 8.62 3.30
CA ALA A 33 -18.99 8.22 2.95
C ALA A 33 -18.99 7.09 1.91
N ILE A 34 -19.91 6.14 2.07
CA ILE A 34 -20.26 5.13 1.07
C ILE A 34 -21.78 5.11 1.00
N GLY A 35 -22.36 5.31 -0.17
CA GLY A 35 -23.81 5.35 -0.35
C GLY A 35 -24.23 5.77 -1.74
N ALA A 36 -25.52 5.79 -2.01
CA ALA A 36 -26.03 6.20 -3.31
C ALA A 36 -26.26 7.72 -3.36
N GLY A 37 -25.91 8.34 -4.52
CA GLY A 37 -26.26 9.73 -4.81
C GLY A 37 -25.54 10.74 -3.91
N LEU A 38 -24.28 10.51 -3.58
CA LEU A 38 -23.47 11.46 -2.81
C LEU A 38 -23.40 12.83 -3.50
N PRO A 39 -23.25 13.93 -2.74
CA PRO A 39 -22.96 15.24 -3.30
C PRO A 39 -21.73 15.23 -4.21
N ARG A 40 -21.58 16.24 -5.07
CA ARG A 40 -20.40 16.36 -5.95
C ARG A 40 -19.13 16.58 -5.14
N GLY A 41 -18.06 15.87 -5.53
CA GLY A 41 -16.70 16.10 -5.08
C GLY A 41 -16.00 17.24 -5.84
N ALA A 42 -14.88 17.70 -5.34
CA ALA A 42 -14.00 18.60 -6.09
C ALA A 42 -13.46 17.90 -7.36
N GLN A 43 -13.21 16.58 -7.24
CA GLN A 43 -12.92 15.68 -8.35
C GLN A 43 -13.94 14.56 -8.39
N GLU A 44 -14.22 14.04 -9.58
CA GLU A 44 -15.10 12.88 -9.76
C GLU A 44 -14.44 11.85 -10.68
N VAL A 45 -14.57 10.57 -10.31
CA VAL A 45 -14.15 9.43 -11.13
C VAL A 45 -15.40 8.66 -11.53
N ASP A 46 -15.64 8.52 -12.82
CA ASP A 46 -16.69 7.65 -13.36
C ASP A 46 -16.17 6.21 -13.37
N ALA A 47 -16.80 5.36 -12.58
CA ALA A 47 -16.53 3.94 -12.47
C ALA A 47 -17.66 3.08 -13.08
N GLN A 48 -18.48 3.64 -13.97
CA GLN A 48 -19.60 2.92 -14.57
C GLN A 48 -19.14 1.63 -15.24
N GLY A 49 -19.76 0.51 -14.87
CA GLY A 49 -19.41 -0.82 -15.36
C GLY A 49 -18.16 -1.45 -14.75
N LEU A 50 -17.52 -0.78 -13.80
CA LEU A 50 -16.33 -1.27 -13.11
C LEU A 50 -16.66 -1.76 -11.69
N LEU A 51 -15.81 -2.66 -11.17
CA LEU A 51 -15.76 -2.97 -9.77
C LEU A 51 -14.84 -1.97 -9.07
N VAL A 52 -15.28 -1.43 -7.94
CA VAL A 52 -14.48 -0.57 -7.08
C VAL A 52 -14.12 -1.38 -5.84
N LEU A 53 -12.86 -1.73 -5.71
CA LEU A 53 -12.31 -2.60 -4.68
C LEU A 53 -11.38 -1.82 -3.76
N PRO A 54 -11.21 -2.23 -2.49
CA PRO A 54 -10.06 -1.81 -1.71
C PRO A 54 -8.76 -2.17 -2.41
N GLY A 55 -7.74 -1.34 -2.25
CA GLY A 55 -6.40 -1.66 -2.75
C GLY A 55 -5.87 -2.96 -2.15
N GLY A 56 -5.12 -3.72 -2.93
CA GLY A 56 -4.51 -4.96 -2.49
C GLY A 56 -3.47 -4.73 -1.39
N VAL A 57 -3.36 -5.66 -0.45
CA VAL A 57 -2.30 -5.70 0.57
C VAL A 57 -1.43 -6.92 0.31
N ASP A 58 -0.18 -6.70 -0.08
CA ASP A 58 0.80 -7.77 -0.24
C ASP A 58 1.63 -7.90 1.04
N THR A 59 1.44 -8.98 1.76
CA THR A 59 2.07 -9.21 3.06
C THR A 59 3.40 -9.96 2.98
N HIS A 60 3.92 -10.25 1.79
CA HIS A 60 5.16 -10.99 1.62
C HIS A 60 5.98 -10.46 0.44
N VAL A 61 6.73 -9.38 0.66
CA VAL A 61 7.48 -8.69 -0.37
C VAL A 61 8.96 -8.58 -0.03
N HIS A 62 9.80 -8.71 -1.05
CA HIS A 62 11.24 -8.50 -0.96
C HIS A 62 11.67 -7.38 -1.91
N LEU A 63 12.00 -6.22 -1.37
CA LEU A 63 12.51 -5.05 -2.10
C LEU A 63 13.87 -4.63 -1.51
N ASP A 64 14.79 -4.17 -2.36
CA ASP A 64 16.12 -3.71 -1.92
C ASP A 64 16.89 -4.70 -1.04
N GLN A 65 16.56 -5.98 -1.13
CA GLN A 65 17.15 -7.01 -0.28
C GLN A 65 18.47 -7.51 -0.89
N PRO A 66 19.58 -7.48 -0.14
CA PRO A 66 20.82 -8.07 -0.62
C PRO A 66 20.72 -9.60 -0.67
N PHE A 67 21.18 -10.20 -1.76
CA PHE A 67 21.34 -11.65 -1.86
C PHE A 67 22.71 -12.10 -1.35
N SER A 68 22.77 -13.28 -0.77
CA SER A 68 24.02 -13.90 -0.30
C SER A 68 25.01 -14.19 -1.44
N SER A 69 24.53 -14.28 -2.68
CA SER A 69 25.35 -14.44 -3.90
C SER A 69 25.99 -13.16 -4.39
N GLY A 70 25.71 -12.01 -3.78
CA GLY A 70 26.13 -10.69 -4.26
C GLY A 70 25.35 -10.18 -5.47
N ALA A 71 24.28 -10.86 -5.87
CA ALA A 71 23.35 -10.36 -6.88
C ALA A 71 22.43 -9.30 -6.26
N ASP A 72 22.11 -8.28 -7.03
CA ASP A 72 21.11 -7.29 -6.64
C ASP A 72 19.72 -7.80 -6.99
N ILE A 73 18.72 -7.47 -6.14
CA ILE A 73 17.33 -7.67 -6.48
C ILE A 73 16.93 -6.64 -7.54
N ALA A 74 16.07 -7.03 -8.48
CA ALA A 74 15.72 -6.18 -9.62
C ALA A 74 15.00 -4.90 -9.21
N ASP A 75 14.18 -4.97 -8.15
CA ASP A 75 13.32 -3.87 -7.72
C ASP A 75 13.72 -3.31 -6.36
N GLY A 76 13.93 -2.01 -6.33
CA GLY A 76 13.95 -1.21 -5.10
C GLY A 76 12.55 -0.75 -4.72
N PHE A 77 12.46 0.05 -3.64
CA PHE A 77 11.17 0.57 -3.16
C PHE A 77 10.48 1.46 -4.20
N ASP A 78 11.19 2.28 -4.97
CA ASP A 78 10.58 3.13 -6.00
C ASP A 78 9.94 2.30 -7.12
N THR A 79 10.72 1.43 -7.77
CA THR A 79 10.26 0.67 -8.94
C THR A 79 9.26 -0.43 -8.57
N GLY A 80 9.54 -1.17 -7.49
CA GLY A 80 8.67 -2.26 -7.04
C GLY A 80 7.31 -1.77 -6.58
N THR A 81 7.27 -0.67 -5.82
CA THR A 81 5.97 -0.09 -5.38
C THR A 81 5.24 0.63 -6.51
N ALA A 82 5.95 1.19 -7.52
CA ALA A 82 5.32 1.68 -8.73
C ALA A 82 4.63 0.56 -9.51
N SER A 83 5.29 -0.59 -9.63
CA SER A 83 4.70 -1.79 -10.25
C SER A 83 3.52 -2.32 -9.45
N ALA A 84 3.63 -2.37 -8.13
CA ALA A 84 2.57 -2.82 -7.24
C ALA A 84 1.28 -1.99 -7.40
N VAL A 85 1.38 -0.66 -7.36
CA VAL A 85 0.20 0.21 -7.50
C VAL A 85 -0.39 0.15 -8.90
N ALA A 86 0.41 -0.05 -9.94
CA ALA A 86 -0.10 -0.25 -11.30
C ALA A 86 -0.95 -1.54 -11.41
N GLY A 87 -0.67 -2.54 -10.57
CA GLY A 87 -1.47 -3.77 -10.43
C GLY A 87 -2.60 -3.69 -9.39
N GLY A 88 -2.79 -2.53 -8.73
CA GLY A 88 -3.85 -2.33 -7.74
C GLY A 88 -3.46 -2.70 -6.29
N THR A 89 -2.19 -3.04 -6.02
CA THR A 89 -1.68 -3.21 -4.66
C THR A 89 -1.29 -1.83 -4.10
N THR A 90 -1.86 -1.46 -2.96
CA THR A 90 -1.67 -0.14 -2.33
C THR A 90 -0.93 -0.20 -1.00
N THR A 91 -0.63 -1.40 -0.52
CA THR A 91 0.13 -1.62 0.72
C THR A 91 1.03 -2.83 0.57
N VAL A 92 2.28 -2.72 0.98
CA VAL A 92 3.24 -3.83 1.00
C VAL A 92 3.84 -4.03 2.38
N VAL A 93 4.04 -5.30 2.79
CA VAL A 93 4.80 -5.62 3.99
C VAL A 93 6.11 -6.28 3.57
N CYS A 94 7.18 -5.49 3.57
CA CYS A 94 8.48 -5.90 3.08
C CYS A 94 9.31 -6.58 4.17
N HIS A 95 10.11 -7.58 3.80
CA HIS A 95 11.02 -8.23 4.72
C HIS A 95 12.31 -7.43 4.90
N ALA A 96 12.60 -7.04 6.15
CA ALA A 96 13.83 -6.36 6.56
C ALA A 96 14.78 -7.37 7.24
N PRO A 97 15.85 -7.84 6.56
CA PRO A 97 16.76 -8.83 7.13
C PRO A 97 17.70 -8.18 8.14
N GLN A 98 17.81 -8.84 9.29
CA GLN A 98 18.86 -8.55 10.26
C GLN A 98 20.22 -9.01 9.71
N SER A 99 21.22 -8.14 9.74
CA SER A 99 22.61 -8.54 9.53
C SER A 99 23.13 -9.30 10.75
N ARG A 100 24.01 -10.28 10.57
CA ARG A 100 24.63 -10.99 11.70
C ARG A 100 25.40 -9.98 12.58
N GLY A 101 25.21 -10.07 13.89
CA GLY A 101 25.74 -9.13 14.86
C GLY A 101 25.08 -7.76 14.87
N GLY A 102 24.05 -7.52 14.04
CA GLY A 102 23.29 -6.30 14.01
C GLY A 102 22.01 -6.37 14.83
N SER A 103 21.51 -5.22 15.30
CA SER A 103 20.27 -5.16 16.05
C SER A 103 19.05 -5.23 15.14
N LEU A 104 17.89 -5.70 15.65
CA LEU A 104 16.62 -5.66 14.96
C LEU A 104 16.16 -4.24 14.68
N ALA A 105 16.38 -3.32 15.64
CA ALA A 105 16.10 -1.89 15.45
C ALA A 105 16.91 -1.28 14.31
N GLY A 106 18.19 -1.68 14.16
CA GLY A 106 19.06 -1.25 13.06
C GLY A 106 18.56 -1.75 11.70
N ALA A 107 18.04 -2.97 11.62
CA ALA A 107 17.42 -3.50 10.40
C ALA A 107 16.19 -2.68 9.99
N VAL A 108 15.29 -2.38 10.94
CA VAL A 108 14.13 -1.51 10.70
C VAL A 108 14.55 -0.13 10.24
N ALA A 109 15.50 0.51 10.92
CA ALA A 109 15.97 1.85 10.56
C ALA A 109 16.55 1.89 9.13
N THR A 110 17.33 0.87 8.75
CA THR A 110 17.89 0.76 7.40
C THR A 110 16.79 0.66 6.35
N TYR A 111 15.78 -0.19 6.59
CA TYR A 111 14.68 -0.37 5.64
C TYR A 111 13.71 0.81 5.61
N ALA A 112 13.47 1.47 6.74
CA ALA A 112 12.69 2.70 6.79
C ALA A 112 13.34 3.83 5.96
N GLU A 113 14.68 3.91 5.95
CA GLU A 113 15.37 4.88 5.10
C GLU A 113 15.19 4.58 3.61
N LYS A 114 15.35 3.31 3.20
CA LYS A 114 15.13 2.87 1.81
C LYS A 114 13.68 3.09 1.37
N ALA A 115 12.73 2.80 2.26
CA ALA A 115 11.29 2.91 2.00
C ALA A 115 10.77 4.34 1.87
N LYS A 116 11.57 5.37 2.14
CA LYS A 116 11.23 6.76 1.79
C LYS A 116 10.95 6.96 0.30
N GLN A 117 11.41 6.06 -0.55
CA GLN A 117 11.14 6.08 -1.99
C GLN A 117 9.86 5.32 -2.38
N ALA A 118 9.19 4.68 -1.42
CA ALA A 118 7.95 3.96 -1.69
C ALA A 118 6.84 4.90 -2.14
N ARG A 119 6.06 4.47 -3.12
CA ARG A 119 4.92 5.21 -3.69
C ARG A 119 3.57 4.81 -3.07
N ILE A 120 3.58 3.80 -2.21
CA ILE A 120 2.40 3.25 -1.53
C ILE A 120 2.72 3.02 -0.06
N ASP A 121 1.71 2.72 0.72
CA ASP A 121 1.87 2.39 2.13
C ASP A 121 2.73 1.15 2.32
N HIS A 122 3.54 1.15 3.37
CA HIS A 122 4.45 0.04 3.63
C HIS A 122 4.61 -0.24 5.13
N ALA A 123 4.93 -1.49 5.42
CA ALA A 123 5.32 -1.97 6.74
C ALA A 123 6.45 -3.00 6.59
N PHE A 124 6.98 -3.50 7.70
CA PHE A 124 8.09 -4.44 7.70
C PHE A 124 7.81 -5.68 8.54
N HIS A 125 8.15 -6.84 7.98
CA HIS A 125 8.50 -8.03 8.73
C HIS A 125 9.99 -8.03 9.01
N LEU A 126 10.40 -8.52 10.18
CA LEU A 126 11.81 -8.73 10.48
C LEU A 126 12.21 -10.17 10.19
N LEU A 127 13.29 -10.34 9.40
CA LEU A 127 13.97 -11.63 9.28
C LEU A 127 15.07 -11.69 10.34
N VAL A 128 14.82 -12.47 11.39
CA VAL A 128 15.76 -12.66 12.48
C VAL A 128 16.80 -13.71 12.07
N ASN A 129 18.00 -13.27 11.73
CA ASN A 129 19.09 -14.15 11.30
C ASN A 129 20.11 -14.46 12.41
N ASP A 130 20.06 -13.69 13.48
CA ASP A 130 20.98 -13.82 14.62
C ASP A 130 20.23 -13.51 15.93
N PRO A 131 19.55 -14.52 16.52
CA PRO A 131 18.73 -14.32 17.70
C PRO A 131 19.62 -14.20 18.96
N THR A 132 20.27 -13.07 19.11
CA THR A 132 20.98 -12.73 20.34
C THR A 132 20.04 -12.07 21.33
N PRO A 133 20.13 -12.38 22.63
CA PRO A 133 19.45 -11.59 23.65
C PRO A 133 19.99 -10.16 23.61
N GLU A 134 19.12 -9.17 23.38
CA GLU A 134 19.43 -7.76 23.62
C GLU A 134 19.12 -7.42 25.08
#